data_ddc477ebc7046009a268e73d29f24020
#
_entry.id   ddc477ebc7046009a268e73d29f24020
#
_cell.length_a   1.000
_cell.length_b   1.000
_cell.length_c   1.000
_cell.angle_alpha   90.00
_cell.angle_beta   90.00
_cell.angle_gamma   90.00
#
_symmetry.space_group_name_H-M   'P 1'
#
loop_
_entity.id
_entity.type
_entity.pdbx_description
1 polymer ?
#
loop_
_entity_poly.entity_id
_entity_poly.type
_entity_poly.pdbx_seq_one_letter_code
_entity_poly.pdbx_strand_id
1 'polypeptide(L)'
;MTQEKCHRNYFSGKRILPKPITKKTSLDELVDNFDAYNAGRLRAACHLLKEKYSKEDVSIGLSLAGALTPAGLGVSSIIPLMNHGFADWIVATGANMYHDLHFVFNLPLFRGTHQVDDKDLRKKGVTRIYDIFLDYEDVLMETDRKLRKILLMPQFQKEMGTQEFYHHLGKVLNEHEKLNKTGEVSILAAAYRLGIPVFTSSPGDSTIGMNIAGLEMLAKTNNFEDRFKLKINPSIDVYETTAIVYDAKLIKKEKTGVILIGGGSPKNFILQTEPEIQEVLGLKDVGQDYDINITDARPDTGGLSGAPPSEAVSWGKVDPDKLEESVTAYMDVTIALPLFTSYILKNSAPKKLKRLYDRREELVSEIMEVNMTQNNQYRELKKLMEELPTSI
;
A
#
# COMPACT_ATOMS: atom_id res chain seq x y z
N MET A 1 -5.49 -21.01 43.62
CA MET A 1 -4.49 -19.99 43.26
C MET A 1 -4.67 -18.83 44.23
N THR A 2 -3.67 -18.52 45.04
CA THR A 2 -3.77 -17.46 46.05
C THR A 2 -3.75 -16.08 45.35
N GLN A 3 -4.48 -15.09 45.89
CA GLN A 3 -4.53 -13.70 45.41
C GLN A 3 -3.13 -13.10 45.10
N GLU A 4 -2.09 -13.49 45.86
CA GLU A 4 -0.70 -13.08 45.62
C GLU A 4 -0.09 -13.59 44.30
N LYS A 5 -0.43 -14.81 43.86
CA LYS A 5 0.04 -15.32 42.56
C LYS A 5 -0.64 -14.62 41.37
N CYS A 6 -1.92 -14.25 41.52
CA CYS A 6 -2.65 -13.48 40.53
C CYS A 6 -2.08 -12.04 40.37
N HIS A 7 -1.72 -11.42 41.50
CA HIS A 7 -1.17 -10.06 41.53
C HIS A 7 0.20 -9.95 40.84
N ARG A 8 1.08 -10.96 40.96
CA ARG A 8 2.41 -10.96 40.30
C ARG A 8 2.36 -11.04 38.80
N ASN A 9 1.31 -11.61 38.19
CA ASN A 9 1.18 -11.70 36.73
C ASN A 9 0.99 -10.33 36.05
N TYR A 10 0.37 -9.36 36.74
CA TYR A 10 0.19 -8.00 36.22
C TYR A 10 1.47 -7.15 36.24
N PHE A 11 2.49 -7.55 36.99
CA PHE A 11 3.77 -6.85 37.14
C PHE A 11 4.93 -7.58 36.44
N SER A 12 4.62 -8.47 35.52
CA SER A 12 5.62 -9.20 34.70
C SER A 12 6.27 -8.35 33.62
N GLY A 13 5.66 -7.22 33.28
CA GLY A 13 6.17 -6.28 32.28
C GLY A 13 7.46 -5.56 32.72
N LYS A 14 8.19 -5.02 31.74
CA LYS A 14 9.40 -4.23 32.00
C LYS A 14 9.07 -2.98 32.81
N ARG A 15 9.86 -2.73 33.88
CA ARG A 15 9.70 -1.51 34.69
C ARG A 15 9.98 -0.26 33.84
N ILE A 16 9.09 0.76 33.90
CA ILE A 16 9.30 2.06 33.28
C ILE A 16 10.43 2.79 34.02
N LEU A 17 11.48 3.13 33.29
CA LEU A 17 12.65 3.85 33.79
C LEU A 17 12.86 5.11 32.92
N PRO A 18 12.27 6.26 33.31
CA PRO A 18 12.37 7.49 32.53
C PRO A 18 13.83 7.93 32.36
N LYS A 19 14.18 8.30 31.14
CA LYS A 19 15.51 8.85 30.81
C LYS A 19 15.38 10.26 30.28
N PRO A 20 16.23 11.20 30.72
CA PRO A 20 16.21 12.55 30.20
C PRO A 20 16.68 12.60 28.73
N ILE A 21 16.01 13.39 27.92
CA ILE A 21 16.48 13.73 26.58
C ILE A 21 17.61 14.75 26.71
N THR A 22 18.71 14.48 26.04
CA THR A 22 19.91 15.33 26.04
C THR A 22 20.27 15.75 24.62
N LYS A 23 21.23 16.67 24.47
CA LYS A 23 21.76 17.07 23.13
C LYS A 23 22.41 15.90 22.36
N LYS A 24 22.74 14.79 23.03
CA LYS A 24 23.39 13.61 22.43
C LYS A 24 22.39 12.48 22.13
N THR A 25 21.14 12.61 22.59
CA THR A 25 20.11 11.60 22.35
C THR A 25 19.84 11.48 20.86
N SER A 26 20.11 10.32 20.29
CA SER A 26 19.83 10.01 18.88
C SER A 26 18.36 9.66 18.68
N LEU A 27 17.89 9.62 17.43
CA LEU A 27 16.48 9.33 17.12
C LEU A 27 16.06 7.93 17.57
N ASP A 28 16.90 6.94 17.37
CA ASP A 28 16.65 5.56 17.80
C ASP A 28 16.59 5.45 19.33
N GLU A 29 17.51 6.11 20.05
CA GLU A 29 17.44 6.20 21.52
C GLU A 29 16.15 6.91 21.98
N LEU A 30 15.71 7.93 21.26
CA LEU A 30 14.46 8.62 21.54
C LEU A 30 13.26 7.65 21.43
N VAL A 31 13.18 6.91 20.32
CA VAL A 31 12.12 5.92 20.10
C VAL A 31 12.19 4.80 21.14
N ASP A 32 13.39 4.31 21.46
CA ASP A 32 13.60 3.26 22.49
C ASP A 32 13.22 3.71 23.89
N ASN A 33 13.15 5.02 24.14
CA ASN A 33 12.70 5.59 25.43
C ASN A 33 11.17 5.82 25.49
N PHE A 34 10.42 5.51 24.45
CA PHE A 34 8.96 5.56 24.44
C PHE A 34 8.37 4.35 25.20
N ASP A 35 8.03 4.50 26.47
CA ASP A 35 7.66 3.35 27.32
C ASP A 35 6.17 2.99 27.28
N ALA A 36 5.27 3.95 27.06
CA ALA A 36 3.83 3.73 27.18
C ALA A 36 3.01 4.59 26.20
N TYR A 37 1.68 4.40 26.22
CA TYR A 37 0.70 5.10 25.39
C TYR A 37 1.00 4.92 23.91
N ASN A 38 0.61 5.88 23.05
CA ASN A 38 0.83 5.82 21.61
C ASN A 38 2.33 5.82 21.23
N ALA A 39 3.15 6.53 21.99
CA ALA A 39 4.61 6.51 21.80
C ALA A 39 5.16 5.10 22.01
N GLY A 40 4.73 4.41 23.09
CA GLY A 40 5.07 3.00 23.32
C GLY A 40 4.58 2.07 22.20
N ARG A 41 3.44 2.39 21.56
CA ARG A 41 2.98 1.65 20.37
C ARG A 41 3.87 1.87 19.16
N LEU A 42 4.33 3.10 18.93
CA LEU A 42 5.30 3.37 17.85
C LEU A 42 6.61 2.60 18.08
N ARG A 43 7.13 2.58 19.33
CA ARG A 43 8.28 1.75 19.65
C ARG A 43 8.02 0.28 19.40
N ALA A 44 6.87 -0.24 19.83
CA ALA A 44 6.52 -1.64 19.59
C ALA A 44 6.46 -1.97 18.10
N ALA A 45 5.90 -1.08 17.27
CA ALA A 45 5.89 -1.22 15.81
C ALA A 45 7.31 -1.23 15.22
N CYS A 46 8.18 -0.32 15.66
CA CYS A 46 9.60 -0.29 15.26
C CYS A 46 10.34 -1.58 15.63
N HIS A 47 10.12 -2.09 16.85
CA HIS A 47 10.74 -3.33 17.32
C HIS A 47 10.20 -4.55 16.56
N LEU A 48 8.88 -4.64 16.35
CA LEU A 48 8.27 -5.71 15.57
C LEU A 48 8.84 -5.75 14.14
N LEU A 49 8.95 -4.58 13.49
CA LEU A 49 9.56 -4.49 12.16
C LEU A 49 11.01 -4.97 12.16
N LYS A 50 11.81 -4.48 13.12
CA LYS A 50 13.22 -4.87 13.27
C LYS A 50 13.40 -6.36 13.58
N GLU A 51 12.58 -6.95 14.44
CA GLU A 51 12.79 -8.31 14.95
C GLU A 51 12.15 -9.40 14.08
N LYS A 52 11.04 -9.09 13.44
CA LYS A 52 10.24 -10.06 12.65
C LYS A 52 10.32 -9.80 11.15
N TYR A 53 9.96 -8.61 10.71
CA TYR A 53 9.90 -8.30 9.28
C TYR A 53 11.28 -8.24 8.60
N SER A 54 12.35 -8.00 9.36
CA SER A 54 13.72 -8.00 8.83
C SER A 54 14.22 -9.39 8.39
N LYS A 55 13.48 -10.45 8.72
CA LYS A 55 13.84 -11.82 8.32
C LYS A 55 13.55 -12.05 6.85
N GLU A 56 14.42 -12.82 6.19
CA GLU A 56 14.32 -13.10 4.76
C GLU A 56 13.08 -13.91 4.38
N ASP A 57 12.58 -14.75 5.30
CA ASP A 57 11.40 -15.60 5.15
C ASP A 57 10.08 -14.89 5.47
N VAL A 58 10.06 -13.56 5.44
CA VAL A 58 8.84 -12.74 5.62
C VAL A 58 8.52 -12.00 4.34
N SER A 59 7.29 -12.16 3.83
CA SER A 59 6.73 -11.37 2.73
C SER A 59 5.98 -10.17 3.28
N ILE A 60 6.30 -8.96 2.80
CA ILE A 60 5.83 -7.71 3.38
C ILE A 60 4.91 -6.97 2.40
N GLY A 61 3.64 -6.84 2.77
CA GLY A 61 2.69 -5.96 2.10
C GLY A 61 2.64 -4.57 2.76
N LEU A 62 2.68 -3.52 1.94
CA LEU A 62 2.60 -2.14 2.40
C LEU A 62 1.32 -1.49 1.87
N SER A 63 0.44 -0.99 2.74
CA SER A 63 -0.72 -0.21 2.31
C SER A 63 -0.55 1.28 2.59
N LEU A 64 -0.95 2.11 1.62
CA LEU A 64 -0.80 3.58 1.65
C LEU A 64 -2.16 4.24 1.41
N ALA A 65 -2.78 4.75 2.47
CA ALA A 65 -4.03 5.51 2.37
C ALA A 65 -3.79 7.01 2.16
N GLY A 66 -4.86 7.75 1.88
CA GLY A 66 -4.82 9.20 1.70
C GLY A 66 -3.98 9.65 0.52
N ALA A 67 -3.29 10.78 0.67
CA ALA A 67 -2.38 11.37 -0.30
C ALA A 67 -1.11 11.85 0.43
N LEU A 68 -0.16 10.95 0.64
CA LEU A 68 1.09 11.20 1.36
C LEU A 68 2.18 11.82 0.47
N THR A 69 2.13 11.51 -0.83
CA THR A 69 3.11 11.94 -1.81
C THR A 69 3.21 13.47 -1.97
N PRO A 70 2.12 14.27 -1.95
CA PRO A 70 2.25 15.73 -2.02
C PRO A 70 3.07 16.34 -0.88
N ALA A 71 3.05 15.71 0.30
CA ALA A 71 3.84 16.13 1.46
C ALA A 71 5.30 15.61 1.41
N GLY A 72 5.73 15.00 0.30
CA GLY A 72 7.08 14.48 0.11
C GLY A 72 7.36 13.14 0.80
N LEU A 73 6.35 12.48 1.41
CA LEU A 73 6.55 11.22 2.14
C LEU A 73 6.89 10.03 1.23
N GLY A 74 6.57 10.12 -0.06
CA GLY A 74 7.05 9.17 -1.07
C GLY A 74 8.57 9.11 -1.08
N VAL A 75 9.19 10.26 -1.26
CA VAL A 75 10.66 10.41 -1.35
C VAL A 75 11.35 10.21 0.00
N SER A 76 10.79 10.82 1.05
CA SER A 76 11.46 10.83 2.36
C SER A 76 11.36 9.50 3.12
N SER A 77 10.36 8.70 2.86
CA SER A 77 10.07 7.55 3.71
C SER A 77 9.75 6.26 2.93
N ILE A 78 8.87 6.32 1.93
CA ILE A 78 8.37 5.11 1.25
C ILE A 78 9.46 4.53 0.34
N ILE A 79 10.09 5.33 -0.52
CA ILE A 79 11.19 4.87 -1.39
C ILE A 79 12.36 4.32 -0.58
N PRO A 80 12.82 4.96 0.52
CA PRO A 80 13.83 4.38 1.40
C PRO A 80 13.44 3.01 1.98
N LEU A 81 12.19 2.79 2.42
CA LEU A 81 11.71 1.48 2.88
C LEU A 81 11.73 0.44 1.75
N MET A 82 11.30 0.81 0.54
CA MET A 82 11.34 -0.05 -0.66
C MET A 82 12.79 -0.46 -0.98
N ASN A 83 13.70 0.50 -1.04
CA ASN A 83 15.13 0.26 -1.33
C ASN A 83 15.79 -0.63 -0.26
N HIS A 84 15.30 -0.58 0.98
CA HIS A 84 15.79 -1.40 2.08
C HIS A 84 15.13 -2.79 2.17
N GLY A 85 14.17 -3.10 1.26
CA GLY A 85 13.48 -4.39 1.19
C GLY A 85 12.37 -4.57 2.22
N PHE A 86 11.79 -3.46 2.72
CA PHE A 86 10.64 -3.49 3.66
C PHE A 86 9.28 -3.24 2.99
N ALA A 87 9.20 -3.46 1.68
CA ALA A 87 7.97 -3.54 0.93
C ALA A 87 8.18 -4.49 -0.26
N ASP A 88 7.55 -5.66 -0.24
CA ASP A 88 7.60 -6.63 -1.34
C ASP A 88 6.48 -6.40 -2.34
N TRP A 89 5.34 -5.85 -1.89
CA TRP A 89 4.21 -5.41 -2.70
C TRP A 89 3.46 -4.26 -2.02
N ILE A 90 2.76 -3.45 -2.80
CA ILE A 90 2.14 -2.20 -2.33
C ILE A 90 0.69 -2.14 -2.80
N VAL A 91 -0.22 -1.74 -1.89
CA VAL A 91 -1.58 -1.31 -2.23
C VAL A 91 -1.74 0.16 -1.83
N ALA A 92 -2.01 1.03 -2.79
CA ALA A 92 -2.08 2.46 -2.55
C ALA A 92 -3.37 3.09 -3.10
N THR A 93 -3.73 4.26 -2.59
CA THR A 93 -4.74 5.09 -3.25
C THR A 93 -4.21 5.60 -4.59
N GLY A 94 -5.09 5.75 -5.56
CA GLY A 94 -4.73 6.40 -6.82
C GLY A 94 -4.27 7.85 -6.65
N ALA A 95 -4.69 8.54 -5.59
CA ALA A 95 -4.22 9.87 -5.24
C ALA A 95 -2.71 9.90 -4.93
N ASN A 96 -2.19 8.91 -4.17
CA ASN A 96 -0.76 8.79 -3.94
C ASN A 96 0.00 8.66 -5.26
N MET A 97 -0.49 7.81 -6.16
CA MET A 97 0.16 7.54 -7.45
C MET A 97 0.05 8.72 -8.43
N TYR A 98 -1.04 9.49 -8.38
CA TYR A 98 -1.19 10.69 -9.21
C TYR A 98 -0.24 11.81 -8.79
N HIS A 99 -0.20 12.10 -7.49
CA HIS A 99 0.67 13.19 -6.99
C HIS A 99 2.16 12.84 -7.03
N ASP A 100 2.51 11.55 -7.12
CA ASP A 100 3.85 11.06 -7.40
C ASP A 100 4.41 11.60 -8.74
N LEU A 101 3.53 11.80 -9.73
CA LEU A 101 3.89 12.28 -11.06
C LEU A 101 4.44 13.72 -11.06
N HIS A 102 3.98 14.57 -10.14
CA HIS A 102 4.41 15.97 -10.11
C HIS A 102 5.92 16.09 -9.92
N PHE A 103 6.49 15.29 -9.02
CA PHE A 103 7.94 15.31 -8.75
C PHE A 103 8.76 14.82 -9.95
N VAL A 104 8.31 13.76 -10.63
CA VAL A 104 8.97 13.23 -11.82
C VAL A 104 8.95 14.21 -12.98
N PHE A 105 7.84 14.91 -13.16
CA PHE A 105 7.69 15.92 -14.20
C PHE A 105 8.31 17.25 -13.83
N ASN A 106 8.94 17.33 -12.63
CA ASN A 106 9.57 18.55 -12.10
C ASN A 106 8.59 19.72 -12.02
N LEU A 107 7.35 19.44 -11.59
CA LEU A 107 6.28 20.42 -11.41
C LEU A 107 6.23 20.84 -9.93
N PRO A 108 6.30 22.14 -9.63
CA PRO A 108 6.52 22.58 -8.26
C PRO A 108 5.26 22.55 -7.41
N LEU A 109 5.37 22.01 -6.18
CA LEU A 109 4.41 22.15 -5.11
C LEU A 109 4.97 23.15 -4.08
N PHE A 110 4.11 23.99 -3.51
CA PHE A 110 4.53 25.03 -2.61
C PHE A 110 3.93 24.84 -1.22
N ARG A 111 4.71 25.08 -0.18
CA ARG A 111 4.20 25.21 1.17
C ARG A 111 3.38 26.49 1.29
N GLY A 112 2.11 26.34 1.62
CA GLY A 112 1.17 27.44 1.86
C GLY A 112 0.70 27.49 3.31
N THR A 113 -0.55 27.89 3.49
CA THR A 113 -1.24 27.91 4.79
C THR A 113 -2.67 27.41 4.63
N HIS A 114 -3.21 26.78 5.68
CA HIS A 114 -4.62 26.37 5.70
C HIS A 114 -5.57 27.55 5.99
N GLN A 115 -5.06 28.68 6.47
CA GLN A 115 -5.83 29.89 6.79
C GLN A 115 -5.89 30.81 5.56
N VAL A 116 -6.71 30.44 4.57
CA VAL A 116 -6.87 31.17 3.30
C VAL A 116 -8.33 31.15 2.87
N ASP A 117 -8.68 32.07 1.99
CA ASP A 117 -9.98 32.08 1.32
C ASP A 117 -9.95 31.18 0.06
N ASP A 118 -10.60 30.02 0.13
CA ASP A 118 -10.69 29.06 -0.98
C ASP A 118 -11.39 29.63 -2.22
N LYS A 119 -12.28 30.60 -2.06
CA LYS A 119 -12.90 31.30 -3.20
C LYS A 119 -11.90 32.18 -3.94
N ASP A 120 -10.99 32.81 -3.21
CA ASP A 120 -9.91 33.60 -3.79
C ASP A 120 -8.88 32.69 -4.47
N LEU A 121 -8.48 31.59 -3.82
CA LEU A 121 -7.62 30.58 -4.45
C LEU A 121 -8.20 30.08 -5.77
N ARG A 122 -9.49 29.71 -5.79
CA ARG A 122 -10.17 29.23 -7.01
C ARG A 122 -10.15 30.25 -8.13
N LYS A 123 -10.39 31.52 -7.83
CA LYS A 123 -10.34 32.63 -8.80
C LYS A 123 -8.94 32.82 -9.39
N LYS A 124 -7.92 32.57 -8.60
CA LYS A 124 -6.51 32.73 -8.96
C LYS A 124 -5.90 31.46 -9.61
N GLY A 125 -6.70 30.41 -9.82
CA GLY A 125 -6.19 29.16 -10.38
C GLY A 125 -5.27 28.40 -9.44
N VAL A 126 -5.44 28.55 -8.12
CA VAL A 126 -4.66 27.81 -7.13
C VAL A 126 -5.53 26.72 -6.48
N THR A 127 -5.01 25.51 -6.45
CA THR A 127 -5.59 24.36 -5.72
C THR A 127 -4.78 24.11 -4.46
N ARG A 128 -5.43 23.71 -3.37
CA ARG A 128 -4.73 23.32 -2.15
C ARG A 128 -5.06 21.91 -1.68
N ILE A 129 -4.07 21.26 -1.09
CA ILE A 129 -4.21 20.05 -0.28
C ILE A 129 -3.79 20.45 1.13
N TYR A 130 -4.75 20.84 1.98
CA TYR A 130 -4.57 21.46 3.28
C TYR A 130 -3.68 22.72 3.23
N ASP A 131 -2.37 22.60 3.46
CA ASP A 131 -1.39 23.70 3.43
C ASP A 131 -0.35 23.55 2.30
N ILE A 132 -0.62 22.70 1.32
CA ILE A 132 0.19 22.56 0.10
C ILE A 132 -0.57 23.22 -1.06
N PHE A 133 0.09 24.12 -1.78
CA PHE A 133 -0.47 24.84 -2.91
C PHE A 133 0.07 24.29 -4.22
N LEU A 134 -0.82 24.15 -5.21
CA LEU A 134 -0.52 23.73 -6.57
C LEU A 134 -1.17 24.73 -7.54
N ASP A 135 -0.44 25.11 -8.59
CA ASP A 135 -1.04 25.83 -9.70
C ASP A 135 -1.97 24.90 -10.51
N TYR A 136 -3.16 25.38 -10.84
CA TYR A 136 -4.15 24.60 -11.57
C TYR A 136 -3.71 24.28 -12.99
N GLU A 137 -3.20 25.28 -13.74
CA GLU A 137 -2.79 25.09 -15.13
C GLU A 137 -1.41 24.51 -15.26
N ASP A 138 -0.43 25.06 -14.53
CA ASP A 138 0.98 24.73 -14.69
C ASP A 138 1.37 23.42 -13.97
N VAL A 139 0.58 22.97 -12.99
CA VAL A 139 0.83 21.71 -12.30
C VAL A 139 -0.22 20.66 -12.61
N LEU A 140 -1.50 20.89 -12.27
CA LEU A 140 -2.53 19.85 -12.42
C LEU A 140 -2.82 19.56 -13.89
N MET A 141 -3.17 20.58 -14.68
CA MET A 141 -3.47 20.38 -16.10
C MET A 141 -2.26 19.92 -16.91
N GLU A 142 -1.05 20.37 -16.56
CA GLU A 142 0.17 19.91 -17.22
C GLU A 142 0.47 18.44 -16.88
N THR A 143 0.26 18.01 -15.64
CA THR A 143 0.35 16.59 -15.25
C THR A 143 -0.62 15.75 -16.07
N ASP A 144 -1.87 16.20 -16.20
CA ASP A 144 -2.88 15.50 -16.98
C ASP A 144 -2.52 15.42 -18.47
N ARG A 145 -2.00 16.52 -19.05
CA ARG A 145 -1.54 16.53 -20.45
C ARG A 145 -0.42 15.51 -20.69
N LYS A 146 0.55 15.44 -19.78
CA LYS A 146 1.65 14.47 -19.86
C LYS A 146 1.13 13.04 -19.66
N LEU A 147 0.31 12.81 -18.66
CA LEU A 147 -0.29 11.51 -18.37
C LEU A 147 -1.09 11.00 -19.58
N ARG A 148 -1.99 11.79 -20.16
CA ARG A 148 -2.78 11.39 -21.34
C ARG A 148 -1.89 10.97 -22.51
N LYS A 149 -0.76 11.66 -22.76
CA LYS A 149 0.19 11.24 -23.80
C LYS A 149 0.82 9.88 -23.50
N ILE A 150 1.14 9.62 -22.23
CA ILE A 150 1.68 8.32 -21.78
C ILE A 150 0.63 7.23 -21.95
N LEU A 151 -0.64 7.48 -21.59
CA LEU A 151 -1.73 6.51 -21.71
C LEU A 151 -2.05 6.11 -23.16
N LEU A 152 -1.65 6.90 -24.14
CA LEU A 152 -1.79 6.56 -25.56
C LEU A 152 -0.66 5.66 -26.12
N MET A 153 0.39 5.37 -25.32
CA MET A 153 1.48 4.51 -25.76
C MET A 153 1.00 3.04 -25.95
N PRO A 154 1.61 2.29 -26.89
CA PRO A 154 1.13 0.93 -27.26
C PRO A 154 1.00 -0.05 -26.12
N GLN A 155 1.89 -0.01 -25.12
CA GLN A 155 1.87 -0.94 -23.97
C GLN A 155 0.64 -0.79 -23.08
N PHE A 156 -0.09 0.32 -23.17
CA PHE A 156 -1.34 0.55 -22.43
C PHE A 156 -2.59 0.12 -23.21
N GLN A 157 -2.49 -0.26 -24.49
CA GLN A 157 -3.66 -0.49 -25.35
C GLN A 157 -4.20 -1.92 -25.23
N LYS A 158 -4.56 -2.33 -24.00
CA LYS A 158 -5.21 -3.61 -23.69
C LYS A 158 -5.91 -3.55 -22.32
N GLU A 159 -6.68 -4.58 -22.01
CA GLU A 159 -7.18 -4.80 -20.67
C GLU A 159 -6.07 -5.29 -19.75
N MET A 160 -5.97 -4.74 -18.54
CA MET A 160 -4.95 -5.09 -17.55
C MET A 160 -5.40 -4.75 -16.13
N GLY A 161 -4.79 -5.38 -15.11
CA GLY A 161 -4.89 -4.96 -13.73
C GLY A 161 -4.06 -3.70 -13.43
N THR A 162 -4.23 -3.13 -12.24
CA THR A 162 -3.49 -1.93 -11.85
C THR A 162 -2.01 -2.22 -11.65
N GLN A 163 -1.63 -3.44 -11.25
CA GLN A 163 -0.24 -3.87 -11.12
C GLN A 163 0.53 -3.70 -12.45
N GLU A 164 0.00 -4.24 -13.53
CA GLU A 164 0.63 -4.14 -14.85
C GLU A 164 0.62 -2.70 -15.36
N PHE A 165 -0.49 -1.99 -15.13
CA PHE A 165 -0.63 -0.58 -15.47
C PHE A 165 0.46 0.27 -14.80
N TYR A 166 0.63 0.14 -13.48
CA TYR A 166 1.63 0.89 -12.73
C TYR A 166 3.07 0.47 -13.05
N HIS A 167 3.29 -0.78 -13.40
CA HIS A 167 4.60 -1.21 -13.87
C HIS A 167 4.98 -0.51 -15.19
N HIS A 168 4.06 -0.46 -16.17
CA HIS A 168 4.31 0.27 -17.41
C HIS A 168 4.48 1.77 -17.19
N LEU A 169 3.67 2.36 -16.32
CA LEU A 169 3.80 3.77 -15.95
C LEU A 169 5.14 4.00 -15.24
N GLY A 170 5.51 3.19 -14.27
CA GLY A 170 6.79 3.26 -13.55
C GLY A 170 8.00 3.16 -14.47
N LYS A 171 7.93 2.32 -15.52
CA LYS A 171 8.97 2.25 -16.56
C LYS A 171 9.16 3.60 -17.27
N VAL A 172 8.07 4.24 -17.66
CA VAL A 172 8.12 5.57 -18.33
C VAL A 172 8.66 6.62 -17.36
N LEU A 173 8.20 6.62 -16.11
CA LEU A 173 8.63 7.57 -15.09
C LEU A 173 10.11 7.40 -14.73
N ASN A 174 10.62 6.18 -14.71
CA ASN A 174 12.05 5.90 -14.51
C ASN A 174 12.93 6.52 -15.61
N GLU A 175 12.47 6.52 -16.87
CA GLU A 175 13.17 7.22 -17.93
C GLU A 175 13.07 8.75 -17.78
N HIS A 176 11.94 9.28 -17.29
CA HIS A 176 11.81 10.70 -16.98
C HIS A 176 12.74 11.14 -15.84
N GLU A 177 12.88 10.34 -14.76
CA GLU A 177 13.85 10.62 -13.68
C GLU A 177 15.27 10.75 -14.22
N LYS A 178 15.68 9.84 -15.12
CA LYS A 178 17.01 9.86 -15.76
C LYS A 178 17.22 11.09 -16.63
N LEU A 179 16.22 11.39 -17.48
CA LEU A 179 16.28 12.53 -18.43
C LEU A 179 16.32 13.87 -17.68
N ASN A 180 15.47 14.02 -16.67
CA ASN A 180 15.34 15.23 -15.87
C ASN A 180 16.41 15.34 -14.77
N LYS A 181 17.15 14.28 -14.52
CA LYS A 181 18.17 14.18 -13.43
C LYS A 181 17.60 14.53 -12.05
N THR A 182 16.35 14.14 -11.80
CA THR A 182 15.65 14.45 -10.55
C THR A 182 16.12 13.59 -9.36
N GLY A 183 16.83 12.48 -9.63
CA GLY A 183 17.07 11.43 -8.65
C GLY A 183 15.86 10.53 -8.46
N GLU A 184 15.82 9.76 -7.39
CA GLU A 184 14.71 8.85 -7.05
C GLU A 184 13.58 9.63 -6.37
N VAL A 185 12.61 10.08 -7.13
CA VAL A 185 11.51 10.93 -6.64
C VAL A 185 10.12 10.31 -6.80
N SER A 186 10.03 9.15 -7.49
CA SER A 186 8.77 8.47 -7.76
C SER A 186 8.73 7.07 -7.14
N ILE A 187 7.65 6.79 -6.40
CA ILE A 187 7.32 5.46 -5.88
C ILE A 187 7.17 4.47 -7.05
N LEU A 188 6.47 4.88 -8.12
CA LEU A 188 6.24 4.01 -9.28
C LEU A 188 7.53 3.72 -10.06
N ALA A 189 8.42 4.69 -10.24
CA ALA A 189 9.72 4.48 -10.85
C ALA A 189 10.61 3.56 -10.00
N ALA A 190 10.62 3.75 -8.68
CA ALA A 190 11.32 2.88 -7.75
C ALA A 190 10.74 1.46 -7.78
N ALA A 191 9.42 1.29 -7.75
CA ALA A 191 8.75 0.01 -7.84
C ALA A 191 9.13 -0.76 -9.12
N TYR A 192 9.17 -0.07 -10.26
CA TYR A 192 9.64 -0.65 -11.52
C TYR A 192 11.09 -1.17 -11.41
N ARG A 193 12.01 -0.37 -10.88
CA ARG A 193 13.42 -0.78 -10.72
C ARG A 193 13.59 -1.98 -9.78
N LEU A 194 12.82 -1.99 -8.70
CA LEU A 194 12.90 -2.98 -7.64
C LEU A 194 12.06 -4.25 -7.90
N GLY A 195 11.25 -4.27 -8.98
CA GLY A 195 10.35 -5.38 -9.28
C GLY A 195 9.22 -5.54 -8.24
N ILE A 196 8.79 -4.44 -7.64
CA ILE A 196 7.72 -4.41 -6.64
C ILE A 196 6.38 -4.16 -7.33
N PRO A 197 5.38 -5.07 -7.23
CA PRO A 197 4.05 -4.81 -7.75
C PRO A 197 3.32 -3.75 -6.93
N VAL A 198 2.63 -2.83 -7.61
CA VAL A 198 1.82 -1.76 -7.02
C VAL A 198 0.39 -1.90 -7.50
N PHE A 199 -0.55 -1.96 -6.56
CA PHE A 199 -1.99 -2.07 -6.80
C PHE A 199 -2.74 -0.83 -6.32
N THR A 200 -3.92 -0.62 -6.89
CA THR A 200 -4.87 0.39 -6.42
C THR A 200 -6.23 -0.26 -6.15
N SER A 201 -6.69 -0.19 -4.92
CA SER A 201 -7.96 -0.78 -4.49
C SER A 201 -9.21 -0.11 -5.08
N SER A 202 -9.09 1.13 -5.54
CA SER A 202 -10.19 1.93 -6.11
C SER A 202 -9.68 2.72 -7.31
N PRO A 203 -9.44 2.07 -8.47
CA PRO A 203 -8.78 2.71 -9.62
C PRO A 203 -9.57 3.89 -10.20
N GLY A 204 -10.89 3.89 -10.09
CA GLY A 204 -11.76 5.00 -10.52
C GLY A 204 -11.73 6.23 -9.62
N ASP A 205 -11.31 6.07 -8.36
CA ASP A 205 -11.25 7.16 -7.37
C ASP A 205 -9.89 7.86 -7.39
N SER A 206 -9.52 8.39 -8.55
CA SER A 206 -8.31 9.21 -8.71
C SER A 206 -8.32 9.98 -10.02
N THR A 207 -7.48 11.01 -10.12
CA THR A 207 -7.29 11.75 -11.37
C THR A 207 -6.72 10.86 -12.48
N ILE A 208 -5.97 9.81 -12.16
CA ILE A 208 -5.54 8.80 -13.14
C ILE A 208 -6.77 8.13 -13.76
N GLY A 209 -7.69 7.62 -12.93
CA GLY A 209 -8.94 7.01 -13.40
C GLY A 209 -9.81 7.98 -14.20
N MET A 210 -9.91 9.24 -13.77
CA MET A 210 -10.62 10.28 -14.52
C MET A 210 -10.02 10.50 -15.92
N ASN A 211 -8.70 10.52 -16.04
CA ASN A 211 -8.03 10.67 -17.34
C ASN A 211 -8.25 9.46 -18.26
N ILE A 212 -8.23 8.23 -17.71
CA ILE A 212 -8.57 7.02 -18.47
C ILE A 212 -10.00 7.09 -18.97
N ALA A 213 -10.96 7.41 -18.11
CA ALA A 213 -12.38 7.55 -18.47
C ALA A 213 -12.59 8.64 -19.54
N GLY A 214 -11.91 9.78 -19.40
CA GLY A 214 -11.97 10.87 -20.39
C GLY A 214 -11.48 10.45 -21.78
N LEU A 215 -10.38 9.69 -21.83
CA LEU A 215 -9.86 9.15 -23.11
C LEU A 215 -10.79 8.07 -23.69
N GLU A 216 -11.39 7.21 -22.85
CA GLU A 216 -12.37 6.23 -23.32
C GLU A 216 -13.61 6.92 -23.91
N MET A 217 -14.14 7.95 -23.24
CA MET A 217 -15.25 8.74 -23.75
C MET A 217 -14.91 9.40 -25.08
N LEU A 218 -13.70 9.98 -25.19
CA LEU A 218 -13.21 10.58 -26.43
C LEU A 218 -13.16 9.54 -27.57
N ALA A 219 -12.66 8.34 -27.28
CA ALA A 219 -12.58 7.26 -28.26
C ALA A 219 -13.98 6.84 -28.74
N LYS A 220 -14.92 6.61 -27.84
CA LYS A 220 -16.32 6.24 -28.16
C LYS A 220 -17.05 7.30 -29.00
N THR A 221 -16.87 8.59 -28.66
CA THR A 221 -17.58 9.68 -29.36
C THR A 221 -17.00 9.98 -30.74
N ASN A 222 -15.80 9.52 -31.04
CA ASN A 222 -15.12 9.77 -32.32
C ASN A 222 -14.81 8.49 -33.11
N ASN A 223 -15.37 7.34 -32.75
CA ASN A 223 -15.13 6.03 -33.34
C ASN A 223 -13.63 5.65 -33.38
N PHE A 224 -12.93 5.85 -32.23
CA PHE A 224 -11.52 5.53 -32.07
C PHE A 224 -11.31 4.34 -31.10
N GLU A 225 -12.34 3.51 -30.85
CA GLU A 225 -12.26 2.36 -29.95
C GLU A 225 -11.17 1.36 -30.36
N ASP A 226 -10.90 1.26 -31.67
CA ASP A 226 -9.80 0.44 -32.17
C ASP A 226 -8.40 1.02 -31.87
N ARG A 227 -8.32 2.30 -31.52
CA ARG A 227 -7.08 3.01 -31.22
C ARG A 227 -6.81 3.19 -29.74
N PHE A 228 -7.87 3.23 -28.91
CA PHE A 228 -7.77 3.32 -27.46
C PHE A 228 -8.48 2.14 -26.81
N LYS A 229 -7.69 1.19 -26.29
CA LYS A 229 -8.15 -0.10 -25.76
C LYS A 229 -7.84 -0.29 -24.28
N LEU A 230 -7.27 0.73 -23.64
CA LEU A 230 -6.94 0.64 -22.20
C LEU A 230 -8.22 0.43 -21.38
N LYS A 231 -8.24 -0.66 -20.63
CA LYS A 231 -9.26 -0.96 -19.61
C LYS A 231 -8.57 -1.44 -18.36
N ILE A 232 -8.95 -0.90 -17.22
CA ILE A 232 -8.52 -1.40 -15.92
C ILE A 232 -9.56 -2.40 -15.42
N ASN A 233 -9.12 -3.63 -15.19
CA ASN A 233 -9.96 -4.70 -14.64
C ASN A 233 -9.56 -4.99 -13.18
N PRO A 234 -10.34 -4.52 -12.19
CA PRO A 234 -10.04 -4.75 -10.78
C PRO A 234 -10.03 -6.23 -10.36
N SER A 235 -10.75 -7.11 -11.08
CA SER A 235 -10.76 -8.54 -10.76
C SER A 235 -9.37 -9.17 -10.93
N ILE A 236 -8.58 -8.64 -11.87
CA ILE A 236 -7.19 -9.07 -12.05
C ILE A 236 -6.39 -8.78 -10.78
N ASP A 237 -6.53 -7.60 -10.21
CA ASP A 237 -5.82 -7.21 -8.99
C ASP A 237 -6.19 -8.10 -7.79
N VAL A 238 -7.45 -8.56 -7.70
CA VAL A 238 -7.91 -9.44 -6.62
C VAL A 238 -7.15 -10.76 -6.66
N TYR A 239 -7.17 -11.48 -7.79
CA TYR A 239 -6.47 -12.78 -7.83
C TYR A 239 -4.93 -12.64 -7.86
N GLU A 240 -4.37 -11.55 -8.40
CA GLU A 240 -2.93 -11.29 -8.37
C GLU A 240 -2.40 -11.02 -6.96
N THR A 241 -3.10 -10.23 -6.15
CA THR A 241 -2.72 -10.02 -4.75
C THR A 241 -2.87 -11.29 -3.92
N THR A 242 -3.93 -12.06 -4.17
CA THR A 242 -4.13 -13.37 -3.54
C THR A 242 -3.03 -14.36 -3.91
N ALA A 243 -2.57 -14.36 -5.17
CA ALA A 243 -1.46 -15.21 -5.63
C ALA A 243 -0.14 -14.90 -4.89
N ILE A 244 0.13 -13.62 -4.59
CA ILE A 244 1.31 -13.22 -3.81
C ILE A 244 1.28 -13.84 -2.40
N VAL A 245 0.15 -13.73 -1.70
CA VAL A 245 0.00 -14.26 -0.34
C VAL A 245 -0.03 -15.78 -0.35
N TYR A 246 -0.70 -16.38 -1.33
CA TYR A 246 -0.75 -17.83 -1.53
C TYR A 246 0.66 -18.42 -1.74
N ASP A 247 1.45 -17.86 -2.66
CA ASP A 247 2.84 -18.29 -2.90
C ASP A 247 3.67 -18.20 -1.61
N ALA A 248 3.62 -17.10 -0.92
CA ALA A 248 4.39 -16.91 0.32
C ALA A 248 4.03 -17.94 1.38
N LYS A 249 2.74 -18.06 1.73
CA LYS A 249 2.29 -18.88 2.85
C LYS A 249 2.20 -20.37 2.51
N LEU A 250 1.58 -20.72 1.38
CA LEU A 250 1.19 -22.09 1.09
C LEU A 250 2.20 -22.83 0.22
N ILE A 251 2.94 -22.14 -0.63
CA ILE A 251 4.01 -22.74 -1.44
C ILE A 251 5.36 -22.66 -0.72
N LYS A 252 5.82 -21.45 -0.40
CA LYS A 252 7.16 -21.22 0.18
C LYS A 252 7.24 -21.47 1.67
N LYS A 253 6.08 -21.54 2.37
CA LYS A 253 6.01 -21.63 3.83
C LYS A 253 6.71 -20.47 4.55
N GLU A 254 6.70 -19.32 3.92
CA GLU A 254 7.14 -18.06 4.50
C GLU A 254 6.08 -17.49 5.44
N LYS A 255 6.48 -16.51 6.25
CA LYS A 255 5.57 -15.67 7.02
C LYS A 255 5.08 -14.50 6.19
N THR A 256 3.90 -13.99 6.52
CA THR A 256 3.36 -12.79 5.90
C THR A 256 3.15 -11.69 6.93
N GLY A 257 3.42 -10.46 6.53
CA GLY A 257 3.19 -9.30 7.38
C GLY A 257 2.73 -8.11 6.58
N VAL A 258 1.88 -7.30 7.19
CA VAL A 258 1.38 -6.07 6.59
C VAL A 258 1.79 -4.85 7.39
N ILE A 259 2.14 -3.77 6.67
CA ILE A 259 2.39 -2.44 7.21
C ILE A 259 1.29 -1.53 6.67
N LEU A 260 0.37 -1.12 7.54
CA LEU A 260 -0.83 -0.38 7.18
C LEU A 260 -0.64 1.10 7.56
N ILE A 261 -0.42 1.94 6.56
CA ILE A 261 -0.22 3.38 6.72
C ILE A 261 -1.52 4.12 6.46
N GLY A 262 -2.17 4.56 7.54
CA GLY A 262 -3.54 5.09 7.52
C GLY A 262 -4.57 3.97 7.61
N GLY A 263 -5.49 3.91 6.65
CA GLY A 263 -6.59 2.93 6.67
C GLY A 263 -7.30 2.85 5.32
N GLY A 264 -8.63 2.97 5.36
CA GLY A 264 -9.48 3.03 4.17
C GLY A 264 -9.41 1.81 3.26
N SER A 265 -9.70 2.01 1.99
CA SER A 265 -9.75 0.96 0.97
C SER A 265 -8.42 0.19 0.80
N PRO A 266 -7.24 0.82 0.78
CA PRO A 266 -5.98 0.08 0.68
C PRO A 266 -5.74 -0.91 1.81
N LYS A 267 -6.06 -0.52 3.07
CA LYS A 267 -5.98 -1.43 4.23
C LYS A 267 -6.87 -2.64 4.06
N ASN A 268 -8.14 -2.43 3.66
CA ASN A 268 -9.06 -3.55 3.50
C ASN A 268 -8.63 -4.44 2.34
N PHE A 269 -8.26 -3.86 1.21
CA PHE A 269 -7.88 -4.60 0.01
C PHE A 269 -6.68 -5.53 0.28
N ILE A 270 -5.62 -5.01 0.94
CA ILE A 270 -4.43 -5.82 1.25
C ILE A 270 -4.75 -7.00 2.19
N LEU A 271 -5.71 -6.83 3.10
CA LEU A 271 -6.14 -7.86 4.04
C LEU A 271 -7.20 -8.81 3.46
N GLN A 272 -7.88 -8.46 2.34
CA GLN A 272 -8.88 -9.32 1.70
C GLN A 272 -8.28 -10.55 1.01
N THR A 273 -6.98 -10.58 0.80
CA THR A 273 -6.27 -11.74 0.26
C THR A 273 -6.49 -13.00 1.10
N GLU A 274 -6.60 -12.86 2.42
CA GLU A 274 -6.81 -13.97 3.33
C GLU A 274 -8.25 -14.54 3.24
N PRO A 275 -9.33 -13.74 3.32
CA PRO A 275 -10.67 -14.22 3.00
C PRO A 275 -10.80 -14.81 1.59
N GLU A 276 -10.14 -14.25 0.58
CA GLU A 276 -10.15 -14.81 -0.77
C GLU A 276 -9.60 -16.25 -0.79
N ILE A 277 -8.47 -16.49 -0.12
CA ILE A 277 -7.89 -17.83 0.01
C ILE A 277 -8.85 -18.78 0.74
N GLN A 278 -9.44 -18.32 1.84
CA GLN A 278 -10.25 -19.14 2.73
C GLN A 278 -11.66 -19.39 2.19
N GLU A 279 -12.36 -18.32 1.78
CA GLU A 279 -13.80 -18.36 1.46
C GLU A 279 -14.04 -18.64 -0.01
N VAL A 280 -13.28 -18.02 -0.92
CA VAL A 280 -13.50 -18.14 -2.37
C VAL A 280 -12.75 -19.34 -2.95
N LEU A 281 -11.47 -19.52 -2.58
CA LEU A 281 -10.69 -20.67 -3.05
C LEU A 281 -10.89 -21.93 -2.20
N GLY A 282 -11.48 -21.80 -0.99
CA GLY A 282 -11.75 -22.91 -0.10
C GLY A 282 -10.49 -23.59 0.47
N LEU A 283 -9.40 -22.86 0.55
CA LEU A 283 -8.13 -23.36 1.07
C LEU A 283 -7.98 -23.06 2.56
N LYS A 284 -7.20 -23.91 3.25
CA LYS A 284 -6.91 -23.69 4.67
C LYS A 284 -5.83 -22.65 4.83
N ASP A 285 -6.16 -21.55 5.46
CA ASP A 285 -5.26 -20.51 5.90
C ASP A 285 -5.73 -19.92 7.23
N VAL A 286 -4.87 -19.19 7.93
CA VAL A 286 -5.12 -18.66 9.28
C VAL A 286 -5.01 -17.13 9.38
N GLY A 287 -4.70 -16.45 8.29
CA GLY A 287 -4.53 -15.00 8.25
C GLY A 287 -3.06 -14.55 8.36
N GLN A 288 -2.83 -13.24 8.35
CA GLN A 288 -1.50 -12.62 8.41
C GLN A 288 -0.79 -12.96 9.73
N ASP A 289 0.52 -13.25 9.67
CA ASP A 289 1.33 -13.51 10.86
C ASP A 289 1.68 -12.23 11.62
N TYR A 290 1.85 -11.10 10.92
CA TYR A 290 2.27 -9.82 11.51
C TYR A 290 1.43 -8.66 10.98
N ASP A 291 0.99 -7.75 11.88
CA ASP A 291 0.23 -6.57 11.52
C ASP A 291 0.79 -5.33 12.23
N ILE A 292 1.21 -4.34 11.45
CA ILE A 292 1.57 -3.00 11.95
C ILE A 292 0.61 -2.00 11.33
N ASN A 293 -0.22 -1.36 12.15
CA ASN A 293 -1.14 -0.32 11.70
C ASN A 293 -0.80 1.03 12.35
N ILE A 294 -0.56 2.05 11.54
CA ILE A 294 -0.38 3.45 11.98
C ILE A 294 -1.55 4.25 11.44
N THR A 295 -2.42 4.72 12.34
CA THR A 295 -3.65 5.44 11.97
C THR A 295 -4.10 6.37 13.10
N ASP A 296 -4.76 7.46 12.77
CA ASP A 296 -5.43 8.35 13.73
C ASP A 296 -6.93 8.03 13.89
N ALA A 297 -7.44 7.08 13.12
CA ALA A 297 -8.85 6.68 13.15
C ALA A 297 -9.18 5.89 14.42
N ARG A 298 -10.24 6.30 15.10
CA ARG A 298 -10.72 5.65 16.32
C ARG A 298 -11.52 4.38 16.00
N PRO A 299 -11.33 3.27 16.78
CA PRO A 299 -12.06 2.03 16.55
C PRO A 299 -13.55 2.14 16.83
N ASP A 300 -13.98 2.98 17.78
CA ASP A 300 -15.35 3.13 18.21
C ASP A 300 -16.27 3.85 17.21
N THR A 301 -15.73 4.37 16.11
CA THR A 301 -16.53 4.93 15.01
C THR A 301 -17.12 3.86 14.08
N GLY A 302 -16.69 2.61 14.22
CA GLY A 302 -17.09 1.50 13.34
C GLY A 302 -16.53 1.60 11.91
N GLY A 303 -15.67 2.59 11.64
CA GLY A 303 -15.05 2.77 10.34
C GLY A 303 -13.91 1.80 10.10
N LEU A 304 -13.76 1.37 8.85
CA LEU A 304 -12.72 0.43 8.40
C LEU A 304 -11.29 0.84 8.80
N SER A 305 -10.98 2.13 8.76
CA SER A 305 -9.64 2.65 9.09
C SER A 305 -9.25 2.41 10.55
N GLY A 306 -10.22 2.44 11.47
CA GLY A 306 -10.00 2.24 12.90
C GLY A 306 -10.15 0.80 13.37
N ALA A 307 -10.61 -0.14 12.54
CA ALA A 307 -10.80 -1.53 12.91
C ALA A 307 -9.49 -2.14 13.46
N PRO A 308 -9.46 -2.66 14.70
CA PRO A 308 -8.26 -3.20 15.30
C PRO A 308 -7.93 -4.60 14.77
N PRO A 309 -6.67 -5.08 14.91
CA PRO A 309 -6.29 -6.44 14.51
C PRO A 309 -7.13 -7.54 15.17
N SER A 310 -7.61 -7.33 16.40
CA SER A 310 -8.52 -8.28 17.09
C SER A 310 -9.86 -8.47 16.37
N GLU A 311 -10.39 -7.44 15.75
CA GLU A 311 -11.58 -7.54 14.88
C GLU A 311 -11.24 -8.31 13.59
N ALA A 312 -10.07 -8.05 13.01
CA ALA A 312 -9.59 -8.72 11.81
C ALA A 312 -9.43 -10.25 11.98
N VAL A 313 -9.18 -10.73 13.21
CA VAL A 313 -9.17 -12.17 13.54
C VAL A 313 -10.52 -12.82 13.22
N SER A 314 -11.65 -12.17 13.56
CA SER A 314 -12.98 -12.73 13.29
C SER A 314 -13.31 -12.84 11.81
N TRP A 315 -12.57 -12.13 10.95
CA TRP A 315 -12.66 -12.17 9.49
C TRP A 315 -11.60 -13.08 8.84
N GLY A 316 -10.84 -13.85 9.61
CA GLY A 316 -9.75 -14.67 9.09
C GLY A 316 -8.57 -13.89 8.50
N LYS A 317 -8.50 -12.57 8.72
CA LYS A 317 -7.47 -11.69 8.15
C LYS A 317 -6.16 -11.69 8.93
N VAL A 318 -6.21 -11.99 10.21
CA VAL A 318 -5.06 -12.06 11.13
C VAL A 318 -5.11 -13.40 11.86
N ASP A 319 -3.96 -14.07 11.96
CA ASP A 319 -3.81 -15.33 12.67
C ASP A 319 -4.12 -15.13 14.17
N PRO A 320 -5.12 -15.82 14.74
CA PRO A 320 -5.49 -15.69 16.14
C PRO A 320 -4.34 -16.00 17.11
N ASP A 321 -3.45 -16.91 16.74
CA ASP A 321 -2.29 -17.30 17.55
C ASP A 321 -1.15 -16.28 17.45
N LYS A 322 -1.25 -15.30 16.54
CA LYS A 322 -0.28 -14.23 16.30
C LYS A 322 -0.79 -12.83 16.65
N LEU A 323 -1.93 -12.71 17.30
CA LEU A 323 -2.48 -11.41 17.68
C LEU A 323 -1.52 -10.57 18.54
N GLU A 324 -0.66 -11.21 19.35
CA GLU A 324 0.39 -10.53 20.11
C GLU A 324 1.49 -9.91 19.21
N GLU A 325 1.63 -10.38 18.00
CA GLU A 325 2.53 -9.87 16.96
C GLU A 325 1.83 -8.80 16.09
N SER A 326 0.79 -8.16 16.62
CA SER A 326 0.04 -7.09 15.98
C SER A 326 0.12 -5.80 16.78
N VAL A 327 0.38 -4.67 16.12
CA VAL A 327 0.53 -3.37 16.77
C VAL A 327 -0.26 -2.29 16.04
N THR A 328 -1.16 -1.61 16.76
CA THR A 328 -1.78 -0.38 16.28
C THR A 328 -1.24 0.83 17.04
N ALA A 329 -0.63 1.77 16.33
CA ALA A 329 -0.20 3.06 16.84
C ALA A 329 -1.20 4.15 16.39
N TYR A 330 -1.94 4.72 17.33
CA TYR A 330 -2.94 5.77 17.05
C TYR A 330 -2.25 7.14 17.00
N MET A 331 -1.79 7.52 15.81
CA MET A 331 -1.08 8.78 15.60
C MET A 331 -1.11 9.22 14.15
N ASP A 332 -0.82 10.50 13.94
CA ASP A 332 -0.65 11.08 12.60
C ASP A 332 0.48 10.39 11.83
N VAL A 333 0.14 9.87 10.65
CA VAL A 333 1.07 9.17 9.76
C VAL A 333 2.21 10.06 9.29
N THR A 334 1.95 11.35 9.07
CA THR A 334 2.95 12.28 8.53
C THR A 334 4.10 12.55 9.51
N ILE A 335 3.85 12.30 10.80
CA ILE A 335 4.86 12.36 11.87
C ILE A 335 5.47 10.96 12.12
N ALA A 336 4.62 9.94 12.22
CA ALA A 336 5.04 8.60 12.58
C ALA A 336 5.92 7.93 11.51
N LEU A 337 5.54 8.05 10.23
CA LEU A 337 6.21 7.35 9.13
C LEU A 337 7.68 7.74 8.97
N PRO A 338 8.09 9.03 9.00
CA PRO A 338 9.51 9.39 8.97
C PRO A 338 10.32 8.86 10.17
N LEU A 339 9.74 8.86 11.38
CA LEU A 339 10.37 8.32 12.58
C LEU A 339 10.56 6.81 12.46
N PHE A 340 9.53 6.10 12.03
CA PHE A 340 9.51 4.66 11.79
C PHE A 340 10.55 4.27 10.75
N THR A 341 10.56 4.95 9.59
CA THR A 341 11.54 4.72 8.51
C THR A 341 12.96 4.96 8.99
N SER A 342 13.24 6.09 9.63
CA SER A 342 14.56 6.42 10.13
C SER A 342 15.07 5.39 11.14
N TYR A 343 14.19 4.92 12.05
CA TYR A 343 14.54 3.90 13.02
C TYR A 343 14.98 2.59 12.32
N ILE A 344 14.21 2.15 11.34
CA ILE A 344 14.46 0.89 10.64
C ILE A 344 15.75 0.95 9.80
N LEU A 345 15.92 2.00 9.01
CA LEU A 345 17.12 2.16 8.19
C LEU A 345 18.42 2.16 9.02
N LYS A 346 18.35 2.66 10.25
CA LYS A 346 19.50 2.66 11.15
C LYS A 346 19.73 1.32 11.87
N ASN A 347 18.65 0.58 12.17
CA ASN A 347 18.71 -0.56 13.09
C ASN A 347 18.52 -1.93 12.43
N SER A 348 18.35 -1.97 11.10
CA SER A 348 18.19 -3.20 10.34
C SER A 348 19.08 -3.22 9.10
N ALA A 349 19.58 -4.39 8.73
CA ALA A 349 20.25 -4.57 7.44
C ALA A 349 19.22 -4.57 6.30
N PRO A 350 19.62 -4.16 5.08
CA PRO A 350 18.76 -4.32 3.91
C PRO A 350 18.42 -5.79 3.67
N LYS A 351 17.16 -6.05 3.30
CA LYS A 351 16.69 -7.38 2.90
C LYS A 351 16.89 -7.60 1.41
N LYS A 352 16.99 -8.87 1.02
CA LYS A 352 16.95 -9.27 -0.39
C LYS A 352 15.58 -8.95 -0.98
N LEU A 353 15.57 -8.27 -2.13
CA LEU A 353 14.33 -7.97 -2.84
C LEU A 353 13.69 -9.23 -3.41
N LYS A 354 12.42 -9.46 -3.15
CA LYS A 354 11.66 -10.62 -3.67
C LYS A 354 11.31 -10.47 -5.15
N ARG A 355 11.29 -9.24 -5.68
CA ARG A 355 11.00 -8.91 -7.07
C ARG A 355 9.75 -9.62 -7.61
N LEU A 356 8.65 -9.51 -6.87
CA LEU A 356 7.43 -10.28 -7.13
C LEU A 356 6.80 -9.98 -8.49
N TYR A 357 6.99 -8.77 -9.04
CA TYR A 357 6.52 -8.45 -10.38
C TYR A 357 7.18 -9.32 -11.45
N ASP A 358 8.46 -9.64 -11.31
CA ASP A 358 9.20 -10.46 -12.27
C ASP A 358 8.68 -11.92 -12.31
N ARG A 359 7.94 -12.34 -11.27
CA ARG A 359 7.32 -13.67 -11.13
C ARG A 359 5.80 -13.65 -11.35
N ARG A 360 5.22 -12.53 -11.79
CA ARG A 360 3.77 -12.33 -11.90
C ARG A 360 3.06 -13.48 -12.62
N GLU A 361 3.55 -13.90 -13.79
CA GLU A 361 2.93 -14.97 -14.60
C GLU A 361 2.97 -16.32 -13.89
N GLU A 362 4.09 -16.63 -13.21
CA GLU A 362 4.25 -17.83 -12.39
C GLU A 362 3.21 -17.84 -11.25
N LEU A 363 3.15 -16.77 -10.47
CA LEU A 363 2.22 -16.63 -9.33
C LEU A 363 0.75 -16.79 -9.76
N VAL A 364 0.37 -16.16 -10.86
CA VAL A 364 -1.00 -16.27 -11.40
C VAL A 364 -1.29 -17.68 -11.89
N SER A 365 -0.33 -18.33 -12.57
CA SER A 365 -0.50 -19.71 -13.03
C SER A 365 -0.72 -20.67 -11.87
N GLU A 366 0.04 -20.52 -10.79
CA GLU A 366 -0.08 -21.37 -9.59
C GLU A 366 -1.48 -21.24 -8.94
N ILE A 367 -1.99 -20.02 -8.75
CA ILE A 367 -3.31 -19.83 -8.13
C ILE A 367 -4.45 -20.32 -9.04
N MET A 368 -4.31 -20.17 -10.36
CA MET A 368 -5.30 -20.70 -11.32
C MET A 368 -5.34 -22.23 -11.30
N GLU A 369 -4.18 -22.90 -11.22
CA GLU A 369 -4.09 -24.35 -11.10
C GLU A 369 -4.76 -24.85 -9.81
N VAL A 370 -4.50 -24.16 -8.69
CA VAL A 370 -5.09 -24.48 -7.38
C VAL A 370 -6.61 -24.31 -7.43
N ASN A 371 -7.10 -23.24 -8.00
CA ASN A 371 -8.54 -23.01 -8.15
C ASN A 371 -9.20 -24.15 -8.97
N MET A 372 -8.54 -24.63 -10.03
CA MET A 372 -9.07 -25.75 -10.83
C MET A 372 -9.04 -27.10 -10.11
N THR A 373 -8.01 -27.37 -9.30
CA THR A 373 -7.74 -28.70 -8.76
C THR A 373 -8.23 -28.91 -7.33
N GLN A 374 -8.18 -27.89 -6.49
CA GLN A 374 -8.44 -27.99 -5.05
C GLN A 374 -9.72 -27.29 -4.59
N ASN A 375 -10.25 -26.33 -5.38
CA ASN A 375 -11.47 -25.63 -5.02
C ASN A 375 -12.71 -26.56 -5.19
N ASN A 376 -13.27 -27.02 -4.08
CA ASN A 376 -14.44 -27.90 -4.11
C ASN A 376 -15.69 -27.20 -4.68
N GLN A 377 -15.84 -25.89 -4.51
CA GLN A 377 -16.95 -25.12 -5.07
C GLN A 377 -16.84 -24.99 -6.59
N TYR A 378 -15.62 -25.06 -7.15
CA TYR A 378 -15.38 -24.96 -8.59
C TYR A 378 -16.16 -26.00 -9.40
N ARG A 379 -16.28 -27.24 -8.89
CA ARG A 379 -16.99 -28.31 -9.59
C ARG A 379 -18.49 -28.05 -9.77
N GLU A 380 -19.12 -27.42 -8.78
CA GLU A 380 -20.54 -27.05 -8.85
C GLU A 380 -20.73 -25.85 -9.76
N LEU A 381 -19.90 -24.81 -9.56
CA LEU A 381 -19.95 -23.59 -10.37
C LEU A 381 -19.63 -23.86 -11.85
N LYS A 382 -18.69 -24.75 -12.13
CA LYS A 382 -18.37 -25.17 -13.50
C LYS A 382 -19.60 -25.77 -14.19
N LYS A 383 -20.35 -26.67 -13.54
CA LYS A 383 -21.57 -27.23 -14.10
C LYS A 383 -22.62 -26.15 -14.39
N LEU A 384 -22.80 -25.22 -13.45
CA LEU A 384 -23.73 -24.10 -13.64
C LEU A 384 -23.31 -23.21 -14.81
N MET A 385 -22.02 -22.94 -14.97
CA MET A 385 -21.49 -22.15 -16.10
C MET A 385 -21.63 -22.87 -17.44
N GLU A 386 -21.47 -24.21 -17.47
CA GLU A 386 -21.69 -25.03 -18.68
C GLU A 386 -23.16 -25.03 -19.13
N GLU A 387 -24.10 -24.80 -18.19
CA GLU A 387 -25.53 -24.71 -18.46
C GLU A 387 -25.99 -23.31 -18.89
N LEU A 388 -25.14 -22.28 -18.75
CA LEU A 388 -25.45 -20.92 -19.20
C LEU A 388 -25.52 -20.86 -20.73
N PRO A 389 -26.47 -20.08 -21.30
CA PRO A 389 -26.51 -19.86 -22.75
C PRO A 389 -25.21 -19.24 -23.26
N THR A 390 -24.64 -19.78 -24.32
CA THR A 390 -23.39 -19.29 -24.94
C THR A 390 -23.56 -17.99 -25.74
N SER A 391 -24.76 -17.46 -25.82
CA SER A 391 -25.06 -16.17 -26.49
C SER A 391 -26.14 -15.40 -25.73
N ILE A 392 -25.79 -14.23 -25.25
CA ILE A 392 -26.74 -13.15 -24.97
C ILE A 392 -26.66 -12.16 -26.12
#